data_9fd34283e5b11d3f4764aaa9cfb02461
#
_entry.id   9fd34283e5b11d3f4764aaa9cfb02461
#
_cell.length_a   1.000
_cell.length_b   1.000
_cell.length_c   1.000
_cell.angle_alpha   90.00
_cell.angle_beta   90.00
_cell.angle_gamma   90.00
#
_symmetry.space_group_name_H-M   'P 1'
#
loop_
_entity.id
_entity.type
_entity.pdbx_description
1 polymer ?
#
loop_
_entity_poly.entity_id
_entity_poly.type
_entity_poly.pdbx_seq_one_letter_code
_entity_poly.pdbx_strand_id
1 'polypeptide(L)'
;MKSLRLITPYFSENRTVIALGLLCLVAVDILQLLIPLVIKHAIDDLTAIRIGAPGLTVYAGQIVGLAVGIGGLRYIWRRCLIGTSRVVEERLRNRLFSHLQDLSAAYFDRTKTGDLMAHATNDIQHVRMATGMGLVALTDGVVLGTAAVGFMAAINLKLSLFVLIPMPMIVFGTRLLSRKMHRLYQETQATFADMTEVVRERMAGIRIVKAYTGEARSTEALGKISRTYISRNLALVRVTGFFFPMMMFFSNLSMVIVLLLGGRLTLTFTISPGDFVAFISYIGLLTWPMMAMGWVTNLIQRGKASLDRIDRILSTAPEIADAPDARPLQTASGRIRIESVSFAYPGSAGRPALSGIDVTVPEGSTLGIVGPPGSGKSTLLWLIARCYDPDTGRILLDGIDIRGIRLSDLRRQVAVVPQEPFLFSGTLRENILAGRADSEEALRTGAAQAALLDTIEAFPEGLDTLVGEKGITLSGGQKQRVALARALLRNAPVLLLDDPISQVDTETGTRIVDTLRKAAGHRTLIIASHRLSALRFADNILVLEDGRIVEAGNHDQLAASGGFYARTSRLQRLEEEY
;
A
#
# COMPACT_ATOMS: atom_id res chain seq x y z
N MET A 1 -6.26 -1.67 22.42
CA MET A 1 -5.10 -2.53 22.80
C MET A 1 -4.99 -3.84 21.99
N LYS A 2 -6.01 -4.22 21.19
CA LYS A 2 -5.95 -5.45 20.36
C LYS A 2 -4.86 -5.40 19.29
N SER A 3 -4.72 -4.30 18.57
CA SER A 3 -3.76 -4.12 17.48
C SER A 3 -2.27 -4.19 17.89
N LEU A 4 -1.93 -3.88 19.15
CA LEU A 4 -0.57 -4.05 19.65
C LEU A 4 -0.09 -5.51 19.60
N ARG A 5 -1.03 -6.47 19.61
CA ARG A 5 -0.71 -7.91 19.47
C ARG A 5 -0.01 -8.23 18.15
N LEU A 6 -0.17 -7.39 17.11
CA LEU A 6 0.50 -7.58 15.83
C LEU A 6 2.01 -7.41 15.91
N ILE A 7 2.48 -6.50 16.77
CA ILE A 7 3.92 -6.18 16.92
C ILE A 7 4.57 -6.90 18.11
N THR A 8 3.77 -7.36 19.09
CA THR A 8 4.26 -8.05 20.29
C THR A 8 5.18 -9.24 19.97
N PRO A 9 4.87 -10.15 19.03
CA PRO A 9 5.76 -11.27 18.69
C PRO A 9 7.14 -10.79 18.24
N TYR A 10 7.20 -9.75 17.41
CA TYR A 10 8.48 -9.22 16.91
C TYR A 10 9.32 -8.56 18.01
N PHE A 11 8.67 -7.95 19.00
CA PHE A 11 9.34 -7.41 20.18
C PHE A 11 9.85 -8.52 21.11
N SER A 12 9.09 -9.60 21.30
CA SER A 12 9.49 -10.72 22.13
C SER A 12 10.66 -11.51 21.55
N GLU A 13 10.68 -11.71 20.23
CA GLU A 13 11.80 -12.35 19.53
C GLU A 13 13.10 -11.53 19.64
N ASN A 14 13.01 -10.20 19.61
CA ASN A 14 14.15 -9.29 19.64
C ASN A 14 14.39 -8.67 21.04
N ARG A 15 13.83 -9.25 22.11
CA ARG A 15 13.87 -8.69 23.47
C ARG A 15 15.28 -8.38 23.98
N THR A 16 16.24 -9.23 23.69
CA THR A 16 17.65 -9.05 24.10
C THR A 16 18.31 -7.88 23.39
N VAL A 17 18.05 -7.74 22.07
CA VAL A 17 18.57 -6.62 21.26
C VAL A 17 17.95 -5.29 21.71
N ILE A 18 16.64 -5.29 21.98
CA ILE A 18 15.93 -4.12 22.50
C ILE A 18 16.44 -3.74 23.89
N ALA A 19 16.59 -4.71 24.79
CA ALA A 19 17.12 -4.46 26.13
C ALA A 19 18.55 -3.89 26.09
N LEU A 20 19.43 -4.46 25.26
CA LEU A 20 20.78 -3.93 25.04
C LEU A 20 20.73 -2.49 24.49
N GLY A 21 19.87 -2.24 23.51
CA GLY A 21 19.68 -0.91 22.94
C GLY A 21 19.21 0.11 23.97
N LEU A 22 18.24 -0.25 24.82
CA LEU A 22 17.75 0.61 25.90
C LEU A 22 18.81 0.86 26.96
N LEU A 23 19.57 -0.17 27.36
CA LEU A 23 20.68 0.00 28.30
C LEU A 23 21.76 0.93 27.75
N CYS A 24 22.14 0.79 26.48
CA CYS A 24 23.08 1.69 25.85
C CYS A 24 22.55 3.11 25.74
N LEU A 25 21.25 3.28 25.49
CA LEU A 25 20.60 4.60 25.43
C LEU A 25 20.64 5.28 26.80
N VAL A 26 20.24 4.59 27.87
CA VAL A 26 20.31 5.07 29.25
C VAL A 26 21.75 5.40 29.67
N ALA A 27 22.71 4.56 29.29
CA ALA A 27 24.12 4.82 29.53
C ALA A 27 24.60 6.10 28.81
N VAL A 28 24.18 6.34 27.58
CA VAL A 28 24.45 7.59 26.85
C VAL A 28 23.89 8.81 27.60
N ASP A 29 22.65 8.74 28.09
CA ASP A 29 22.02 9.84 28.84
C ASP A 29 22.80 10.13 30.13
N ILE A 30 23.20 9.09 30.86
CA ILE A 30 24.03 9.25 32.08
C ILE A 30 25.38 9.87 31.74
N LEU A 31 26.10 9.36 30.74
CA LEU A 31 27.38 9.91 30.32
C LEU A 31 27.29 11.36 29.87
N GLN A 32 26.18 11.75 29.18
CA GLN A 32 25.93 13.15 28.82
C GLN A 32 25.76 14.05 30.05
N LEU A 33 25.13 13.56 31.11
CA LEU A 33 24.94 14.31 32.37
C LEU A 33 26.24 14.41 33.19
N LEU A 34 27.22 13.55 32.97
CA LEU A 34 28.54 13.66 33.62
C LEU A 34 29.41 14.77 33.02
N ILE A 35 29.18 15.17 31.76
CA ILE A 35 29.97 16.25 31.12
C ILE A 35 29.87 17.58 31.92
N PRO A 36 28.66 18.08 32.27
CA PRO A 36 28.54 19.27 33.12
C PRO A 36 29.23 19.15 34.48
N LEU A 37 29.28 17.92 35.04
CA LEU A 37 29.97 17.63 36.31
C LEU A 37 31.48 17.77 36.17
N VAL A 38 32.07 17.25 35.10
CA VAL A 38 33.50 17.39 34.79
C VAL A 38 33.83 18.89 34.60
N ILE A 39 32.98 19.62 33.86
CA ILE A 39 33.16 21.07 33.67
C ILE A 39 33.09 21.80 35.00
N LYS A 40 32.11 21.43 35.87
CA LYS A 40 32.04 21.97 37.23
C LYS A 40 33.36 21.84 37.99
N HIS A 41 33.88 20.63 38.09
CA HIS A 41 35.12 20.39 38.82
C HIS A 41 36.30 21.14 38.19
N ALA A 42 36.41 21.17 36.87
CA ALA A 42 37.44 21.95 36.19
C ALA A 42 37.43 23.43 36.54
N ILE A 43 36.22 24.02 36.58
CA ILE A 43 36.02 25.45 36.90
C ILE A 43 36.30 25.73 38.39
N ASP A 44 35.85 24.83 39.28
CA ASP A 44 36.06 25.00 40.72
C ASP A 44 37.57 24.90 41.07
N ASP A 45 38.30 23.96 40.47
CA ASP A 45 39.73 23.84 40.67
C ASP A 45 40.52 24.99 40.03
N LEU A 46 40.03 25.54 38.94
CA LEU A 46 40.64 26.68 38.26
C LEU A 46 40.48 27.96 39.06
N THR A 47 39.27 28.20 39.61
CA THR A 47 38.96 29.38 40.44
C THR A 47 39.64 29.33 41.80
N ALA A 48 39.87 28.13 42.34
CA ALA A 48 40.61 27.92 43.56
C ALA A 48 42.15 27.87 43.36
N ILE A 49 42.64 28.10 42.12
CA ILE A 49 44.07 28.08 41.74
C ILE A 49 44.76 26.74 42.15
N ARG A 50 43.99 25.64 42.16
CA ARG A 50 44.48 24.32 42.55
C ARG A 50 45.19 23.61 41.41
N ILE A 51 44.94 24.01 40.18
CA ILE A 51 45.48 23.36 38.96
C ILE A 51 46.11 24.37 38.03
N GLY A 52 47.20 23.99 37.36
CA GLY A 52 47.79 24.70 36.25
C GLY A 52 47.37 24.11 34.89
N ALA A 53 48.01 24.58 33.82
CA ALA A 53 47.72 24.08 32.46
C ALA A 53 47.74 22.55 32.31
N PRO A 54 48.67 21.80 32.97
CA PRO A 54 48.62 20.32 32.90
C PRO A 54 47.38 19.69 33.52
N GLY A 55 46.77 20.29 34.55
CA GLY A 55 45.53 19.80 35.16
C GLY A 55 44.33 19.95 34.25
N LEU A 56 44.27 21.05 33.46
CA LEU A 56 43.22 21.25 32.48
C LEU A 56 43.23 20.19 31.36
N THR A 57 44.39 19.69 30.97
CA THR A 57 44.51 18.60 29.96
C THR A 57 43.87 17.30 30.44
N VAL A 58 43.88 17.01 31.76
CA VAL A 58 43.21 15.85 32.34
C VAL A 58 41.68 15.99 32.19
N TYR A 59 41.10 17.12 32.52
CA TYR A 59 39.67 17.35 32.36
C TYR A 59 39.25 17.34 30.87
N ALA A 60 40.04 17.92 30.00
CA ALA A 60 39.84 17.83 28.56
C ALA A 60 39.88 16.37 28.07
N GLY A 61 40.84 15.59 28.54
CA GLY A 61 40.91 14.16 28.27
C GLY A 61 39.69 13.37 28.75
N GLN A 62 39.19 13.70 29.94
CA GLN A 62 37.95 13.10 30.47
C GLN A 62 36.74 13.41 29.58
N ILE A 63 36.56 14.67 29.14
CA ILE A 63 35.49 15.06 28.23
C ILE A 63 35.60 14.32 26.89
N VAL A 64 36.80 14.24 26.32
CA VAL A 64 37.05 13.48 25.08
C VAL A 64 36.72 12.00 25.28
N GLY A 65 37.16 11.40 26.40
CA GLY A 65 36.86 10.01 26.75
C GLY A 65 35.35 9.75 26.85
N LEU A 66 34.61 10.66 27.54
CA LEU A 66 33.15 10.60 27.61
C LEU A 66 32.51 10.74 26.22
N ALA A 67 32.99 11.67 25.39
CA ALA A 67 32.46 11.88 24.04
C ALA A 67 32.66 10.63 23.15
N VAL A 68 33.82 9.97 23.22
CA VAL A 68 34.11 8.71 22.51
C VAL A 68 33.18 7.59 23.01
N GLY A 69 33.02 7.46 24.32
CA GLY A 69 32.10 6.49 24.94
C GLY A 69 30.65 6.72 24.49
N ILE A 70 30.17 7.97 24.53
CA ILE A 70 28.86 8.37 24.04
C ILE A 70 28.71 8.01 22.55
N GLY A 71 29.71 8.29 21.72
CA GLY A 71 29.72 7.98 20.29
C GLY A 71 29.54 6.48 20.02
N GLY A 72 30.34 5.66 20.71
CA GLY A 72 30.29 4.19 20.60
C GLY A 72 28.94 3.61 21.04
N LEU A 73 28.47 4.00 22.24
CA LEU A 73 27.18 3.54 22.76
C LEU A 73 26.00 4.05 21.90
N ARG A 74 26.11 5.26 21.34
CA ARG A 74 25.10 5.84 20.43
C ARG A 74 25.01 5.05 19.12
N TYR A 75 26.12 4.56 18.60
CA TYR A 75 26.14 3.66 17.45
C TYR A 75 25.42 2.35 17.78
N ILE A 76 25.71 1.73 18.93
CA ILE A 76 25.12 0.47 19.34
C ILE A 76 23.60 0.58 19.51
N TRP A 77 23.10 1.54 20.29
CA TRP A 77 21.65 1.65 20.49
C TRP A 77 20.90 1.97 19.20
N ARG A 78 21.49 2.79 18.31
CA ARG A 78 20.89 3.07 17.01
C ARG A 78 20.73 1.79 16.19
N ARG A 79 21.77 0.96 16.16
CA ARG A 79 21.72 -0.31 15.45
C ARG A 79 20.70 -1.27 16.07
N CYS A 80 20.60 -1.32 17.38
CA CYS A 80 19.64 -2.16 18.09
C CYS A 80 18.19 -1.69 17.93
N LEU A 81 17.87 -0.46 18.33
CA LEU A 81 16.48 0.02 18.39
C LEU A 81 15.92 0.39 17.00
N ILE A 82 16.69 1.15 16.21
CA ILE A 82 16.26 1.51 14.86
C ILE A 82 16.32 0.28 13.95
N GLY A 83 17.33 -0.61 14.11
CA GLY A 83 17.40 -1.88 13.40
C GLY A 83 16.15 -2.75 13.65
N THR A 84 15.76 -2.93 14.90
CA THR A 84 14.54 -3.68 15.26
C THR A 84 13.28 -3.07 14.63
N SER A 85 13.18 -1.73 14.60
CA SER A 85 12.02 -1.07 13.95
C SER A 85 11.95 -1.35 12.44
N ARG A 86 13.10 -1.57 11.77
CA ARG A 86 13.15 -1.98 10.36
C ARG A 86 12.71 -3.43 10.17
N VAL A 87 13.08 -4.32 11.08
CA VAL A 87 12.58 -5.71 11.06
C VAL A 87 11.07 -5.76 11.24
N VAL A 88 10.51 -4.94 12.14
CA VAL A 88 9.05 -4.81 12.30
C VAL A 88 8.40 -4.31 11.00
N GLU A 89 8.98 -3.30 10.35
CA GLU A 89 8.50 -2.76 9.06
C GLU A 89 8.46 -3.85 7.99
N GLU A 90 9.56 -4.57 7.80
CA GLU A 90 9.70 -5.63 6.79
C GLU A 90 8.68 -6.75 7.00
N ARG A 91 8.63 -7.31 8.21
CA ARG A 91 7.74 -8.43 8.52
C ARG A 91 6.28 -8.05 8.45
N LEU A 92 5.92 -6.84 8.90
CA LEU A 92 4.54 -6.35 8.81
C LEU A 92 4.12 -6.13 7.36
N ARG A 93 5.03 -5.61 6.51
CA ARG A 93 4.79 -5.44 5.08
C ARG A 93 4.58 -6.77 4.38
N ASN A 94 5.47 -7.72 4.63
CA ASN A 94 5.38 -9.05 4.04
C ASN A 94 4.08 -9.76 4.46
N ARG A 95 3.72 -9.69 5.75
CA ARG A 95 2.48 -10.26 6.25
C ARG A 95 1.24 -9.61 5.63
N LEU A 96 1.23 -8.27 5.52
CA LEU A 96 0.15 -7.53 4.88
C LEU A 96 0.02 -7.92 3.40
N PHE A 97 1.14 -7.97 2.68
CA PHE A 97 1.16 -8.33 1.26
C PHE A 97 0.69 -9.76 1.01
N SER A 98 1.18 -10.73 1.80
CA SER A 98 0.71 -12.12 1.71
C SER A 98 -0.80 -12.22 1.96
N HIS A 99 -1.28 -11.58 3.03
CA HIS A 99 -2.71 -11.60 3.36
C HIS A 99 -3.59 -10.94 2.29
N LEU A 100 -3.14 -9.83 1.69
CA LEU A 100 -3.86 -9.20 0.59
C LEU A 100 -3.99 -10.13 -0.63
N GLN A 101 -3.01 -10.99 -0.90
CA GLN A 101 -3.10 -11.98 -1.99
C GLN A 101 -4.09 -13.11 -1.70
N ASP A 102 -4.35 -13.40 -0.42
CA ASP A 102 -5.32 -14.41 -0.01
C ASP A 102 -6.77 -13.88 -0.04
N LEU A 103 -6.97 -12.55 -0.08
CA LEU A 103 -8.30 -11.94 -0.08
C LEU A 103 -9.00 -12.16 -1.43
N SER A 104 -10.34 -12.29 -1.38
CA SER A 104 -11.20 -12.53 -2.53
C SER A 104 -11.35 -11.30 -3.42
N ALA A 105 -11.72 -11.48 -4.70
CA ALA A 105 -11.97 -10.39 -5.66
C ALA A 105 -12.97 -9.36 -5.12
N ALA A 106 -14.01 -9.80 -4.43
CA ALA A 106 -15.03 -8.96 -3.81
C ALA A 106 -14.48 -7.91 -2.82
N TYR A 107 -13.35 -8.19 -2.17
CA TYR A 107 -12.67 -7.20 -1.32
C TYR A 107 -12.07 -6.05 -2.13
N PHE A 108 -11.47 -6.37 -3.28
CA PHE A 108 -10.83 -5.39 -4.16
C PHE A 108 -11.85 -4.55 -4.92
N ASP A 109 -13.05 -5.07 -5.19
CA ASP A 109 -14.16 -4.30 -5.77
C ASP A 109 -14.63 -3.17 -4.84
N ARG A 110 -14.56 -3.40 -3.52
CA ARG A 110 -14.96 -2.42 -2.48
C ARG A 110 -13.84 -1.50 -2.05
N THR A 111 -12.58 -1.85 -2.33
CA THR A 111 -11.40 -1.16 -1.78
C THR A 111 -10.53 -0.60 -2.88
N LYS A 112 -10.26 0.70 -2.84
CA LYS A 112 -9.40 1.34 -3.84
C LYS A 112 -7.95 0.88 -3.67
N THR A 113 -7.29 0.53 -4.76
CA THR A 113 -5.87 0.14 -4.78
C THR A 113 -4.96 1.20 -4.16
N GLY A 114 -5.28 2.50 -4.35
CA GLY A 114 -4.53 3.59 -3.74
C GLY A 114 -4.55 3.58 -2.21
N ASP A 115 -5.69 3.20 -1.60
CA ASP A 115 -5.81 3.09 -0.14
C ASP A 115 -4.94 1.92 0.38
N LEU A 116 -4.94 0.78 -0.33
CA LEU A 116 -4.09 -0.36 0.01
C LEU A 116 -2.60 -0.01 -0.08
N MET A 117 -2.21 0.72 -1.10
CA MET A 117 -0.84 1.23 -1.24
C MET A 117 -0.46 2.19 -0.11
N ALA A 118 -1.39 3.07 0.32
CA ALA A 118 -1.17 3.95 1.46
C ALA A 118 -0.99 3.16 2.76
N HIS A 119 -1.72 2.08 2.96
CA HIS A 119 -1.54 1.17 4.11
C HIS A 119 -0.20 0.45 4.07
N ALA A 120 0.23 -0.06 2.90
CA ALA A 120 1.49 -0.78 2.73
C ALA A 120 2.74 0.12 2.81
N THR A 121 2.59 1.45 2.63
CA THR A 121 3.69 2.42 2.67
C THR A 121 3.60 3.33 3.89
N ASN A 122 2.66 4.27 3.91
CA ASN A 122 2.56 5.32 4.91
C ASN A 122 2.22 4.78 6.30
N ASP A 123 1.24 3.86 6.40
CA ASP A 123 0.84 3.33 7.71
C ASP A 123 1.94 2.48 8.33
N ILE A 124 2.60 1.63 7.55
CA ILE A 124 3.74 0.86 8.03
C ILE A 124 4.89 1.78 8.46
N GLN A 125 5.14 2.88 7.72
CA GLN A 125 6.13 3.89 8.11
C GLN A 125 5.78 4.55 9.45
N HIS A 126 4.50 4.88 9.70
CA HIS A 126 4.06 5.44 10.98
C HIS A 126 4.29 4.44 12.13
N VAL A 127 4.01 3.16 11.93
CA VAL A 127 4.28 2.10 12.91
C VAL A 127 5.78 2.01 13.19
N ARG A 128 6.63 1.97 12.15
CA ARG A 128 8.07 1.96 12.28
C ARG A 128 8.60 3.16 13.08
N MET A 129 8.12 4.36 12.75
CA MET A 129 8.55 5.57 13.44
C MET A 129 8.14 5.55 14.91
N ALA A 130 6.94 5.07 15.23
CA ALA A 130 6.47 4.94 16.61
C ALA A 130 7.28 3.91 17.40
N THR A 131 7.59 2.75 16.80
CA THR A 131 8.34 1.64 17.45
C THR A 131 9.85 1.89 17.53
N GLY A 132 10.41 2.72 16.65
CA GLY A 132 11.83 3.12 16.65
C GLY A 132 12.04 4.45 17.37
N MET A 133 11.92 5.55 16.62
CA MET A 133 12.18 6.90 17.14
C MET A 133 11.24 7.31 18.28
N GLY A 134 9.98 6.81 18.27
CA GLY A 134 9.04 7.07 19.37
C GLY A 134 9.52 6.49 20.70
N LEU A 135 10.01 5.25 20.67
CA LEU A 135 10.58 4.56 21.84
C LEU A 135 11.84 5.28 22.34
N VAL A 136 12.76 5.64 21.43
CA VAL A 136 14.00 6.37 21.76
C VAL A 136 13.67 7.71 22.42
N ALA A 137 12.85 8.55 21.75
CA ALA A 137 12.56 9.89 22.25
C ALA A 137 11.71 9.89 23.54
N LEU A 138 10.91 8.83 23.77
CA LEU A 138 10.21 8.64 25.05
C LEU A 138 11.21 8.30 26.16
N THR A 139 12.16 7.42 25.89
CA THR A 139 13.19 7.01 26.86
C THR A 139 14.11 8.19 27.19
N ASP A 140 14.65 8.90 26.17
CA ASP A 140 15.46 10.12 26.37
C ASP A 140 14.66 11.18 27.16
N GLY A 141 13.40 11.41 26.79
CA GLY A 141 12.55 12.41 27.47
C GLY A 141 12.36 12.12 28.96
N VAL A 142 12.18 10.84 29.30
CA VAL A 142 11.98 10.42 30.69
C VAL A 142 13.32 10.32 31.43
N VAL A 143 14.30 9.60 30.89
CA VAL A 143 15.57 9.30 31.59
C VAL A 143 16.42 10.55 31.68
N LEU A 144 16.75 11.20 30.56
CA LEU A 144 17.58 12.40 30.54
C LEU A 144 16.88 13.55 31.30
N GLY A 145 15.55 13.72 31.10
CA GLY A 145 14.79 14.76 31.78
C GLY A 145 14.77 14.61 33.29
N THR A 146 14.43 13.42 33.80
CA THR A 146 14.36 13.18 35.25
C THR A 146 15.75 13.20 35.89
N ALA A 147 16.75 12.63 35.24
CA ALA A 147 18.11 12.60 35.76
C ALA A 147 18.73 14.01 35.76
N ALA A 148 18.54 14.84 34.73
CA ALA A 148 19.03 16.20 34.71
C ALA A 148 18.42 17.03 35.85
N VAL A 149 17.11 16.91 36.11
CA VAL A 149 16.45 17.56 37.27
C VAL A 149 17.03 17.03 38.57
N GLY A 150 17.31 15.73 38.70
CA GLY A 150 17.96 15.12 39.86
C GLY A 150 19.35 15.70 40.13
N PHE A 151 20.19 15.84 39.10
CA PHE A 151 21.54 16.43 39.21
C PHE A 151 21.45 17.91 39.61
N MET A 152 20.52 18.67 39.04
CA MET A 152 20.30 20.08 39.44
C MET A 152 19.84 20.17 40.90
N ALA A 153 18.89 19.32 41.31
CA ALA A 153 18.39 19.30 42.71
C ALA A 153 19.47 18.90 43.72
N ALA A 154 20.39 17.99 43.34
CA ALA A 154 21.52 17.62 44.17
C ALA A 154 22.53 18.76 44.38
N ILE A 155 22.67 19.67 43.42
CA ILE A 155 23.49 20.86 43.56
C ILE A 155 22.77 21.88 44.48
N ASN A 156 21.55 22.28 44.14
CA ASN A 156 20.75 23.21 44.95
C ASN A 156 19.25 23.07 44.63
N LEU A 157 18.48 22.51 45.55
CA LEU A 157 17.05 22.25 45.38
C LEU A 157 16.24 23.53 45.16
N LYS A 158 16.52 24.62 45.93
CA LYS A 158 15.79 25.86 45.81
C LYS A 158 16.00 26.51 44.44
N LEU A 159 17.25 26.59 43.98
CA LEU A 159 17.57 27.11 42.65
C LEU A 159 16.90 26.30 41.56
N SER A 160 16.94 24.96 41.67
CA SER A 160 16.31 24.04 40.69
C SER A 160 14.81 24.29 40.58
N LEU A 161 14.09 24.46 41.68
CA LEU A 161 12.65 24.77 41.67
C LEU A 161 12.34 26.06 40.92
N PHE A 162 13.12 27.16 41.18
CA PHE A 162 12.91 28.42 40.47
C PHE A 162 13.23 28.31 38.98
N VAL A 163 14.31 27.66 38.63
CA VAL A 163 14.75 27.47 37.22
C VAL A 163 13.77 26.63 36.41
N LEU A 164 13.09 25.70 37.08
CA LEU A 164 12.08 24.84 36.41
C LEU A 164 10.72 25.54 36.20
N ILE A 165 10.43 26.71 36.85
CA ILE A 165 9.15 27.41 36.68
C ILE A 165 8.80 27.72 35.22
N PRO A 166 9.71 28.21 34.35
CA PRO A 166 9.39 28.48 32.96
C PRO A 166 9.20 27.21 32.10
N MET A 167 9.74 26.04 32.50
CA MET A 167 9.73 24.83 31.72
C MET A 167 8.33 24.26 31.42
N PRO A 168 7.38 24.19 32.38
CA PRO A 168 5.98 23.81 32.10
C PRO A 168 5.30 24.72 31.07
N MET A 169 5.70 26.00 30.99
CA MET A 169 5.14 26.92 29.99
C MET A 169 5.55 26.56 28.57
N ILE A 170 6.73 25.94 28.38
CA ILE A 170 7.14 25.36 27.09
C ILE A 170 6.16 24.24 26.69
N VAL A 171 5.86 23.32 27.61
CA VAL A 171 4.94 22.21 27.36
C VAL A 171 3.53 22.71 27.05
N PHE A 172 3.04 23.66 27.85
CA PHE A 172 1.71 24.27 27.65
C PHE A 172 1.61 25.05 26.34
N GLY A 173 2.59 25.91 26.07
CA GLY A 173 2.68 26.66 24.81
C GLY A 173 2.78 25.76 23.60
N THR A 174 3.61 24.70 23.67
CA THR A 174 3.70 23.66 22.64
C THR A 174 2.34 23.02 22.37
N ARG A 175 1.61 22.64 23.42
CA ARG A 175 0.28 22.01 23.29
C ARG A 175 -0.74 22.94 22.65
N LEU A 176 -0.72 24.21 23.02
CA LEU A 176 -1.63 25.23 22.48
C LEU A 176 -1.35 25.51 21.00
N LEU A 177 -0.06 25.80 20.69
CA LEU A 177 0.36 26.05 19.30
C LEU A 177 0.18 24.85 18.40
N SER A 178 0.49 23.63 18.86
CA SER A 178 0.34 22.42 18.07
C SER A 178 -1.09 22.19 17.58
N ARG A 179 -2.10 22.51 18.40
CA ARG A 179 -3.52 22.42 17.97
C ARG A 179 -3.82 23.40 16.84
N LYS A 180 -3.37 24.64 16.96
CA LYS A 180 -3.57 25.67 15.93
C LYS A 180 -2.79 25.35 14.66
N MET A 181 -1.55 24.91 14.80
CA MET A 181 -0.71 24.44 13.68
C MET A 181 -1.38 23.29 12.94
N HIS A 182 -1.93 22.31 13.67
CA HIS A 182 -2.57 21.15 13.06
C HIS A 182 -3.78 21.56 12.20
N ARG A 183 -4.65 22.46 12.70
CA ARG A 183 -5.78 22.97 11.92
C ARG A 183 -5.33 23.71 10.67
N LEU A 184 -4.39 24.66 10.81
CA LEU A 184 -3.87 25.42 9.67
C LEU A 184 -3.15 24.52 8.65
N TYR A 185 -2.45 23.49 9.13
CA TYR A 185 -1.83 22.50 8.26
C TYR A 185 -2.87 21.72 7.46
N GLN A 186 -3.97 21.29 8.08
CA GLN A 186 -5.06 20.60 7.37
C GLN A 186 -5.70 21.50 6.30
N GLU A 187 -5.96 22.79 6.63
CA GLU A 187 -6.52 23.76 5.68
C GLU A 187 -5.55 24.01 4.50
N THR A 188 -4.25 24.10 4.77
CA THR A 188 -3.21 24.28 3.75
C THR A 188 -3.12 23.02 2.87
N GLN A 189 -3.17 21.84 3.48
CA GLN A 189 -3.08 20.56 2.77
C GLN A 189 -4.31 20.30 1.88
N ALA A 190 -5.52 20.69 2.34
CA ALA A 190 -6.72 20.63 1.52
C ALA A 190 -6.58 21.51 0.26
N THR A 191 -6.10 22.76 0.42
CA THR A 191 -5.90 23.65 -0.74
C THR A 191 -4.79 23.15 -1.68
N PHE A 192 -3.75 22.51 -1.14
CA PHE A 192 -2.71 21.88 -1.95
C PHE A 192 -3.27 20.70 -2.75
N ALA A 193 -4.18 19.90 -2.17
CA ALA A 193 -4.87 18.82 -2.87
C ALA A 193 -5.73 19.38 -4.02
N ASP A 194 -6.52 20.45 -3.76
CA ASP A 194 -7.32 21.11 -4.78
C ASP A 194 -6.45 21.65 -5.94
N MET A 195 -5.31 22.25 -5.60
CA MET A 195 -4.34 22.75 -6.59
C MET A 195 -3.75 21.61 -7.44
N THR A 196 -3.39 20.50 -6.80
CA THR A 196 -2.85 19.32 -7.48
C THR A 196 -3.89 18.69 -8.40
N GLU A 197 -5.16 18.65 -7.97
CA GLU A 197 -6.28 18.12 -8.78
C GLU A 197 -6.48 18.97 -10.05
N VAL A 198 -6.47 20.30 -9.93
CA VAL A 198 -6.57 21.20 -11.09
C VAL A 198 -5.42 21.00 -12.05
N VAL A 199 -4.18 20.88 -11.54
CA VAL A 199 -3.01 20.59 -12.40
C VAL A 199 -3.16 19.25 -13.10
N ARG A 200 -3.55 18.20 -12.36
CA ARG A 200 -3.76 16.84 -12.88
C ARG A 200 -4.82 16.84 -14.00
N GLU A 201 -5.96 17.50 -13.77
CA GLU A 201 -7.05 17.62 -14.75
C GLU A 201 -6.55 18.32 -16.03
N ARG A 202 -5.84 19.44 -15.90
CA ARG A 202 -5.34 20.19 -17.04
C ARG A 202 -4.26 19.44 -17.83
N MET A 203 -3.38 18.70 -17.12
CA MET A 203 -2.37 17.87 -17.78
C MET A 203 -2.98 16.64 -18.46
N ALA A 204 -3.93 15.98 -17.83
CA ALA A 204 -4.68 14.88 -18.45
C ALA A 204 -5.45 15.34 -19.70
N GLY A 205 -6.07 16.52 -19.61
CA GLY A 205 -6.82 17.15 -20.71
C GLY A 205 -5.99 18.07 -21.63
N ILE A 206 -4.66 17.97 -21.64
CA ILE A 206 -3.79 18.94 -22.33
C ILE A 206 -4.10 19.10 -23.83
N ARG A 207 -4.49 17.99 -24.50
CA ARG A 207 -4.90 18.03 -25.90
C ARG A 207 -6.12 18.93 -26.12
N ILE A 208 -7.10 18.90 -25.21
CA ILE A 208 -8.30 19.74 -25.25
C ILE A 208 -7.92 21.19 -24.96
N VAL A 209 -7.08 21.43 -23.93
CA VAL A 209 -6.57 22.77 -23.61
C VAL A 209 -5.90 23.39 -24.84
N LYS A 210 -5.06 22.62 -25.55
CA LYS A 210 -4.37 23.07 -26.78
C LYS A 210 -5.35 23.28 -27.94
N ALA A 211 -6.26 22.35 -28.17
CA ALA A 211 -7.20 22.40 -29.28
C ALA A 211 -8.16 23.62 -29.21
N TYR A 212 -8.49 24.04 -27.97
CA TYR A 212 -9.41 25.16 -27.73
C TYR A 212 -8.73 26.43 -27.21
N THR A 213 -7.40 26.54 -27.32
CA THR A 213 -6.61 27.72 -26.91
C THR A 213 -6.90 28.14 -25.45
N GLY A 214 -7.05 27.13 -24.57
CA GLY A 214 -7.49 27.30 -23.18
C GLY A 214 -6.38 27.61 -22.16
N GLU A 215 -5.13 27.89 -22.61
CA GLU A 215 -3.96 28.06 -21.74
C GLU A 215 -4.12 29.23 -20.75
N ALA A 216 -4.59 30.38 -21.25
CA ALA A 216 -4.75 31.57 -20.42
C ALA A 216 -5.76 31.32 -19.29
N ARG A 217 -6.92 30.70 -19.61
CA ARG A 217 -7.96 30.35 -18.62
C ARG A 217 -7.45 29.31 -17.61
N SER A 218 -6.66 28.35 -18.06
CA SER A 218 -6.08 27.33 -17.19
C SER A 218 -5.06 27.94 -16.21
N THR A 219 -4.22 28.86 -16.69
CA THR A 219 -3.25 29.60 -15.87
C THR A 219 -3.93 30.50 -14.86
N GLU A 220 -5.01 31.19 -15.25
CA GLU A 220 -5.80 32.03 -14.33
C GLU A 220 -6.45 31.19 -13.22
N ALA A 221 -7.05 30.06 -13.56
CA ALA A 221 -7.68 29.15 -12.59
C ALA A 221 -6.65 28.64 -11.57
N LEU A 222 -5.47 28.20 -12.03
CA LEU A 222 -4.38 27.78 -11.16
C LEU A 222 -3.89 28.94 -10.29
N GLY A 223 -3.74 30.14 -10.86
CA GLY A 223 -3.32 31.34 -10.14
C GLY A 223 -4.25 31.76 -9.00
N LYS A 224 -5.57 31.55 -9.14
CA LYS A 224 -6.54 31.81 -8.05
C LYS A 224 -6.33 30.85 -6.87
N ILE A 225 -6.19 29.55 -7.14
CA ILE A 225 -5.97 28.54 -6.08
C ILE A 225 -4.59 28.71 -5.45
N SER A 226 -3.55 29.01 -6.24
CA SER A 226 -2.20 29.27 -5.77
C SER A 226 -2.15 30.45 -4.79
N ARG A 227 -2.84 31.54 -5.06
CA ARG A 227 -2.95 32.67 -4.13
C ARG A 227 -3.61 32.27 -2.80
N THR A 228 -4.65 31.46 -2.85
CA THR A 228 -5.31 30.93 -1.65
C THR A 228 -4.35 30.03 -0.86
N TYR A 229 -3.61 29.15 -1.54
CA TYR A 229 -2.59 28.30 -0.94
C TYR A 229 -1.51 29.12 -0.25
N ILE A 230 -0.97 30.15 -0.93
CA ILE A 230 0.04 31.05 -0.36
C ILE A 230 -0.50 31.71 0.92
N SER A 231 -1.72 32.25 0.89
CA SER A 231 -2.34 32.90 2.05
C SER A 231 -2.47 31.95 3.24
N ARG A 232 -2.96 30.72 3.02
CA ARG A 232 -3.10 29.69 4.07
C ARG A 232 -1.74 29.23 4.58
N ASN A 233 -0.77 29.03 3.68
CA ASN A 233 0.59 28.64 4.05
C ASN A 233 1.29 29.72 4.87
N LEU A 234 1.14 31.00 4.52
CA LEU A 234 1.67 32.12 5.31
C LEU A 234 1.03 32.18 6.70
N ALA A 235 -0.27 31.88 6.83
CA ALA A 235 -0.92 31.79 8.14
C ALA A 235 -0.31 30.64 8.99
N LEU A 236 -0.03 29.49 8.38
CA LEU A 236 0.67 28.38 9.03
C LEU A 236 2.09 28.79 9.43
N VAL A 237 2.86 29.40 8.50
CA VAL A 237 4.25 29.82 8.74
C VAL A 237 4.35 30.86 9.89
N ARG A 238 3.39 31.77 10.02
CA ARG A 238 3.36 32.71 11.16
C ARG A 238 3.26 31.99 12.51
N VAL A 239 2.46 30.94 12.59
CA VAL A 239 2.29 30.16 13.83
C VAL A 239 3.50 29.25 14.07
N THR A 240 4.00 28.56 13.03
CA THR A 240 5.18 27.71 13.15
C THR A 240 6.44 28.51 13.41
N GLY A 241 6.57 29.68 12.77
CA GLY A 241 7.70 30.60 12.96
C GLY A 241 7.75 31.19 14.37
N PHE A 242 6.61 31.35 15.03
CA PHE A 242 6.56 31.82 16.43
C PHE A 242 6.92 30.69 17.43
N PHE A 243 6.80 29.43 17.03
CA PHE A 243 7.00 28.30 17.94
C PHE A 243 8.44 28.24 18.50
N PHE A 244 9.43 28.31 17.63
CA PHE A 244 10.83 28.23 18.05
C PHE A 244 11.31 29.40 18.89
N PRO A 245 11.05 30.67 18.51
CA PRO A 245 11.33 31.84 19.37
C PRO A 245 10.66 31.78 20.75
N MET A 246 9.42 31.30 20.81
CA MET A 246 8.71 31.13 22.09
C MET A 246 9.45 30.12 22.99
N MET A 247 9.90 29.00 22.45
CA MET A 247 10.67 28.01 23.20
C MET A 247 11.99 28.57 23.69
N MET A 248 12.72 29.26 22.82
CA MET A 248 13.97 29.95 23.21
C MET A 248 13.74 31.00 24.28
N PHE A 249 12.63 31.75 24.22
CA PHE A 249 12.28 32.73 25.23
C PHE A 249 12.15 32.11 26.62
N PHE A 250 11.37 31.02 26.75
CA PHE A 250 11.21 30.39 28.07
C PHE A 250 12.48 29.67 28.54
N SER A 251 13.27 29.07 27.61
CA SER A 251 14.58 28.51 27.94
C SER A 251 15.54 29.60 28.43
N ASN A 252 15.60 30.76 27.75
CA ASN A 252 16.42 31.89 28.15
C ASN A 252 15.91 32.53 29.43
N LEU A 253 14.60 32.51 29.72
CA LEU A 253 14.05 32.96 30.99
C LEU A 253 14.57 32.12 32.17
N SER A 254 14.65 30.78 31.99
CA SER A 254 15.33 29.92 32.96
C SER A 254 16.81 30.27 33.13
N MET A 255 17.49 30.64 32.04
CA MET A 255 18.88 31.11 32.06
C MET A 255 19.01 32.45 32.84
N VAL A 256 18.09 33.39 32.65
CA VAL A 256 18.06 34.66 33.42
C VAL A 256 17.86 34.39 34.93
N ILE A 257 17.00 33.43 35.29
CA ILE A 257 16.81 33.01 36.69
C ILE A 257 18.11 32.45 37.26
N VAL A 258 18.83 31.59 36.51
CA VAL A 258 20.15 31.10 36.97
C VAL A 258 21.14 32.23 37.08
N LEU A 259 21.17 33.19 36.16
CA LEU A 259 22.11 34.30 36.20
C LEU A 259 21.85 35.17 37.45
N LEU A 260 20.58 35.50 37.75
CA LEU A 260 20.23 36.39 38.88
C LEU A 260 20.32 35.66 40.22
N LEU A 261 19.61 34.54 40.38
CA LEU A 261 19.56 33.83 41.65
C LEU A 261 20.81 32.95 41.87
N GLY A 262 21.24 32.22 40.86
CA GLY A 262 22.47 31.40 40.90
C GLY A 262 23.71 32.29 41.08
N GLY A 263 23.81 33.40 40.33
CA GLY A 263 24.88 34.39 40.48
C GLY A 263 24.95 34.97 41.90
N ARG A 264 23.78 35.32 42.47
CA ARG A 264 23.72 35.79 43.87
C ARG A 264 24.20 34.71 44.87
N LEU A 265 23.77 33.45 44.67
CA LEU A 265 24.18 32.33 45.51
C LEU A 265 25.68 32.03 45.37
N THR A 266 26.26 32.24 44.20
CA THR A 266 27.70 32.11 43.96
C THR A 266 28.48 33.20 44.67
N LEU A 267 28.01 34.48 44.62
CA LEU A 267 28.63 35.59 45.35
C LEU A 267 28.55 35.43 46.87
N THR A 268 27.52 34.75 47.40
CA THR A 268 27.37 34.39 48.81
C THR A 268 28.04 33.08 49.20
N PHE A 269 28.80 32.49 48.32
CA PHE A 269 29.50 31.18 48.50
C PHE A 269 28.56 30.04 48.89
N THR A 270 27.29 30.12 48.56
CA THR A 270 26.31 29.05 48.81
C THR A 270 26.42 27.95 47.74
N ILE A 271 26.78 28.28 46.50
CA ILE A 271 27.13 27.36 45.41
C ILE A 271 28.50 27.78 44.84
N SER A 272 29.21 26.84 44.22
CA SER A 272 30.49 27.12 43.57
C SER A 272 30.31 27.77 42.19
N PRO A 273 31.32 28.45 41.63
CA PRO A 273 31.33 28.89 40.25
C PRO A 273 31.12 27.76 39.26
N GLY A 274 31.66 26.56 39.55
CA GLY A 274 31.44 25.35 38.76
C GLY A 274 29.99 24.87 38.80
N ASP A 275 29.31 24.99 39.98
CA ASP A 275 27.87 24.69 40.10
C ASP A 275 27.03 25.58 39.18
N PHE A 276 27.36 26.86 39.14
CA PHE A 276 26.68 27.86 38.31
C PHE A 276 26.76 27.46 36.81
N VAL A 277 27.93 27.08 36.33
CA VAL A 277 28.12 26.66 34.93
C VAL A 277 27.47 25.30 34.64
N ALA A 278 27.48 24.39 35.62
CA ALA A 278 26.76 23.11 35.48
C ALA A 278 25.26 23.31 35.34
N PHE A 279 24.64 24.23 36.11
CA PHE A 279 23.23 24.59 35.98
C PHE A 279 22.89 25.06 34.55
N ILE A 280 23.70 25.95 33.99
CA ILE A 280 23.54 26.43 32.60
C ILE A 280 23.55 25.26 31.61
N SER A 281 24.51 24.35 31.77
CA SER A 281 24.66 23.19 30.91
C SER A 281 23.46 22.22 31.03
N TYR A 282 22.96 21.94 32.24
CA TYR A 282 21.78 21.09 32.45
C TYR A 282 20.50 21.69 31.89
N ILE A 283 20.29 23.02 31.94
CA ILE A 283 19.14 23.69 31.27
C ILE A 283 19.21 23.44 29.75
N GLY A 284 20.41 23.58 29.18
CA GLY A 284 20.62 23.29 27.76
C GLY A 284 20.22 21.85 27.38
N LEU A 285 20.60 20.86 28.21
CA LEU A 285 20.25 19.45 28.01
C LEU A 285 18.75 19.19 28.18
N LEU A 286 18.04 19.92 29.09
CA LEU A 286 16.59 19.74 29.31
C LEU A 286 15.72 20.28 28.17
N THR A 287 16.22 21.20 27.36
CA THR A 287 15.42 21.87 26.33
C THR A 287 14.91 20.84 25.29
N TRP A 288 15.75 19.92 24.83
CA TRP A 288 15.38 18.91 23.85
C TRP A 288 14.30 17.92 24.34
N PRO A 289 14.43 17.27 25.52
CA PRO A 289 13.40 16.41 26.07
C PRO A 289 12.02 17.10 26.19
N MET A 290 11.99 18.34 26.61
CA MET A 290 10.73 19.10 26.73
C MET A 290 10.05 19.33 25.37
N MET A 291 10.83 19.60 24.34
CA MET A 291 10.33 19.70 22.96
C MET A 291 9.85 18.36 22.42
N ALA A 292 10.58 17.29 22.68
CA ALA A 292 10.32 15.97 22.16
C ALA A 292 9.00 15.37 22.69
N MET A 293 8.61 15.66 23.95
CA MET A 293 7.39 15.12 24.55
C MET A 293 6.11 15.39 23.74
N GLY A 294 5.97 16.60 23.19
CA GLY A 294 4.82 16.96 22.36
C GLY A 294 4.80 16.18 21.03
N TRP A 295 5.95 16.05 20.39
CA TRP A 295 6.11 15.33 19.13
C TRP A 295 5.96 13.82 19.29
N VAL A 296 6.54 13.24 20.33
CA VAL A 296 6.47 11.79 20.65
C VAL A 296 5.03 11.33 20.84
N THR A 297 4.23 12.11 21.57
CA THR A 297 2.80 11.79 21.77
C THR A 297 2.07 11.66 20.43
N ASN A 298 2.31 12.60 19.50
CA ASN A 298 1.71 12.57 18.17
C ASN A 298 2.20 11.34 17.36
N LEU A 299 3.50 11.03 17.46
CA LEU A 299 4.11 9.90 16.76
C LEU A 299 3.51 8.57 17.22
N ILE A 300 3.34 8.38 18.53
CA ILE A 300 2.73 7.18 19.12
C ILE A 300 1.25 7.08 18.70
N GLN A 301 0.50 8.20 18.74
CA GLN A 301 -0.91 8.20 18.34
C GLN A 301 -1.10 7.85 16.87
N ARG A 302 -0.27 8.40 15.96
CA ARG A 302 -0.29 8.04 14.53
C ARG A 302 0.07 6.58 14.31
N GLY A 303 1.13 6.11 14.97
CA GLY A 303 1.54 4.71 14.89
C GLY A 303 0.43 3.75 15.32
N LYS A 304 -0.25 4.08 16.44
CA LYS A 304 -1.39 3.30 16.92
C LYS A 304 -2.55 3.30 15.91
N ALA A 305 -2.96 4.46 15.41
CA ALA A 305 -4.04 4.57 14.43
C ALA A 305 -3.74 3.80 13.13
N SER A 306 -2.47 3.85 12.67
CA SER A 306 -2.01 3.09 11.51
C SER A 306 -2.02 1.58 11.77
N LEU A 307 -1.60 1.16 12.96
CA LEU A 307 -1.64 -0.24 13.36
C LEU A 307 -3.08 -0.77 13.45
N ASP A 308 -4.03 0.04 13.95
CA ASP A 308 -5.45 -0.31 14.00
C ASP A 308 -6.06 -0.49 12.60
N ARG A 309 -5.59 0.27 11.58
CA ARG A 309 -6.02 0.10 10.19
C ARG A 309 -5.45 -1.18 9.57
N ILE A 310 -4.17 -1.43 9.78
CA ILE A 310 -3.51 -2.67 9.31
C ILE A 310 -4.16 -3.89 9.96
N ASP A 311 -4.49 -3.83 11.26
CA ASP A 311 -5.16 -4.92 11.99
C ASP A 311 -6.54 -5.24 11.39
N ARG A 312 -7.30 -4.23 10.99
CA ARG A 312 -8.58 -4.43 10.31
C ARG A 312 -8.43 -5.20 9.00
N ILE A 313 -7.43 -4.86 8.19
CA ILE A 313 -7.16 -5.60 6.95
C ILE A 313 -6.77 -7.05 7.26
N LEU A 314 -5.80 -7.24 8.15
CA LEU A 314 -5.31 -8.57 8.53
C LEU A 314 -6.36 -9.44 9.25
N SER A 315 -7.41 -8.85 9.82
CA SER A 315 -8.52 -9.57 10.44
C SER A 315 -9.68 -9.85 9.48
N THR A 316 -9.65 -9.32 8.25
CA THR A 316 -10.63 -9.63 7.21
C THR A 316 -10.39 -11.06 6.72
N ALA A 317 -11.35 -11.94 6.90
CA ALA A 317 -11.25 -13.30 6.39
C ALA A 317 -11.48 -13.31 4.86
N PRO A 318 -10.75 -14.13 4.09
CA PRO A 318 -11.07 -14.38 2.70
C PRO A 318 -12.49 -14.96 2.58
N GLU A 319 -13.35 -14.36 1.74
CA GLU A 319 -14.69 -14.88 1.45
C GLU A 319 -14.62 -16.21 0.69
N ILE A 320 -13.57 -16.39 -0.13
CA ILE A 320 -13.30 -17.60 -0.89
C ILE A 320 -12.02 -18.22 -0.37
N ALA A 321 -12.15 -19.39 0.21
CA ALA A 321 -11.07 -20.20 0.74
C ALA A 321 -11.36 -21.69 0.51
N ASP A 322 -10.36 -22.53 0.72
CA ASP A 322 -10.57 -23.97 0.72
C ASP A 322 -11.47 -24.39 1.89
N ALA A 323 -12.50 -25.17 1.58
CA ALA A 323 -13.28 -25.80 2.63
C ALA A 323 -12.40 -26.80 3.41
N PRO A 324 -12.67 -27.03 4.72
CA PRO A 324 -11.87 -27.96 5.52
C PRO A 324 -11.80 -29.38 4.94
N ASP A 325 -12.81 -29.78 4.16
CA ASP A 325 -12.96 -31.07 3.48
C ASP A 325 -12.72 -30.98 1.97
N ALA A 326 -12.13 -29.88 1.48
CA ALA A 326 -11.83 -29.67 0.08
C ALA A 326 -10.95 -30.80 -0.49
N ARG A 327 -11.45 -31.42 -1.55
CA ARG A 327 -10.80 -32.56 -2.19
C ARG A 327 -9.76 -32.10 -3.22
N PRO A 328 -8.64 -32.81 -3.35
CA PRO A 328 -7.71 -32.56 -4.44
C PRO A 328 -8.34 -33.03 -5.77
N LEU A 329 -8.08 -32.26 -6.84
CA LEU A 329 -8.49 -32.61 -8.21
C LEU A 329 -7.25 -32.61 -9.11
N GLN A 330 -6.78 -33.79 -9.52
CA GLN A 330 -5.58 -33.89 -10.34
C GLN A 330 -5.86 -33.56 -11.81
N THR A 331 -6.92 -34.15 -12.39
CA THR A 331 -7.35 -33.93 -13.77
C THR A 331 -8.87 -33.85 -13.82
N ALA A 332 -9.39 -32.95 -14.64
CA ALA A 332 -10.81 -32.82 -14.93
C ALA A 332 -11.08 -33.21 -16.40
N SER A 333 -12.24 -33.81 -16.70
CA SER A 333 -12.71 -33.99 -18.06
C SER A 333 -13.27 -32.69 -18.64
N GLY A 334 -13.72 -31.80 -17.76
CA GLY A 334 -14.20 -30.47 -18.13
C GLY A 334 -15.71 -30.36 -18.31
N ARG A 335 -16.52 -31.31 -17.84
CA ARG A 335 -17.98 -31.20 -17.84
C ARG A 335 -18.41 -30.17 -16.79
N ILE A 336 -19.12 -29.12 -17.22
CA ILE A 336 -19.63 -28.09 -16.31
C ILE A 336 -21.15 -28.19 -16.22
N ARG A 337 -21.68 -28.15 -15.00
CA ARG A 337 -23.11 -28.07 -14.74
C ARG A 337 -23.41 -26.94 -13.76
N ILE A 338 -24.28 -26.04 -14.16
CA ILE A 338 -24.73 -24.88 -13.40
C ILE A 338 -26.18 -25.14 -13.03
N GLU A 339 -26.50 -25.10 -11.73
CA GLU A 339 -27.81 -25.44 -11.21
C GLU A 339 -28.40 -24.26 -10.41
N SER A 340 -29.43 -23.61 -10.97
CA SER A 340 -30.23 -22.53 -10.38
C SER A 340 -29.38 -21.41 -9.76
N VAL A 341 -28.30 -21.02 -10.46
CA VAL A 341 -27.32 -20.05 -9.96
C VAL A 341 -27.89 -18.64 -10.03
N SER A 342 -27.88 -17.96 -8.87
CA SER A 342 -28.12 -16.51 -8.78
C SER A 342 -26.98 -15.84 -8.06
N PHE A 343 -26.68 -14.60 -8.47
CA PHE A 343 -25.56 -13.83 -7.91
C PHE A 343 -25.77 -12.33 -8.05
N ALA A 344 -25.44 -11.58 -6.99
CA ALA A 344 -25.40 -10.13 -6.98
C ALA A 344 -24.03 -9.64 -6.49
N TYR A 345 -23.45 -8.66 -7.19
CA TYR A 345 -22.20 -8.05 -6.72
C TYR A 345 -22.37 -7.32 -5.39
N PRO A 346 -21.37 -7.36 -4.52
CA PRO A 346 -21.39 -6.58 -3.29
C PRO A 346 -21.63 -5.09 -3.58
N GLY A 347 -22.64 -4.50 -2.92
CA GLY A 347 -22.98 -3.07 -3.12
C GLY A 347 -23.94 -2.75 -4.27
N SER A 348 -24.44 -3.75 -5.00
CA SER A 348 -25.39 -3.58 -6.11
C SER A 348 -26.83 -3.27 -5.69
N ALA A 349 -27.07 -2.89 -4.42
CA ALA A 349 -28.40 -2.63 -3.84
C ALA A 349 -29.42 -3.78 -4.08
N GLY A 350 -28.92 -5.02 -4.08
CA GLY A 350 -29.75 -6.22 -4.23
C GLY A 350 -30.21 -6.51 -5.68
N ARG A 351 -29.70 -5.79 -6.68
CA ARG A 351 -29.97 -6.13 -8.07
C ARG A 351 -29.11 -7.33 -8.47
N PRO A 352 -29.71 -8.49 -8.82
CA PRO A 352 -28.96 -9.66 -9.23
C PRO A 352 -28.29 -9.42 -10.58
N ALA A 353 -27.02 -9.79 -10.70
CA ALA A 353 -26.31 -9.83 -11.96
C ALA A 353 -26.66 -11.10 -12.76
N LEU A 354 -27.04 -12.18 -12.06
CA LEU A 354 -27.55 -13.42 -12.63
C LEU A 354 -28.71 -13.92 -11.75
N SER A 355 -29.74 -14.51 -12.38
CA SER A 355 -30.94 -15.01 -11.70
C SER A 355 -31.37 -16.35 -12.28
N GLY A 356 -31.23 -17.43 -11.49
CA GLY A 356 -31.74 -18.76 -11.80
C GLY A 356 -31.12 -19.34 -13.08
N ILE A 357 -29.82 -19.27 -13.24
CA ILE A 357 -29.13 -19.82 -14.42
C ILE A 357 -29.01 -21.33 -14.28
N ASP A 358 -29.57 -22.05 -15.26
CA ASP A 358 -29.47 -23.50 -15.39
C ASP A 358 -28.88 -23.86 -16.76
N VAL A 359 -27.71 -24.50 -16.78
CA VAL A 359 -27.09 -24.97 -18.01
C VAL A 359 -26.12 -26.13 -17.75
N THR A 360 -26.05 -27.07 -18.70
CA THR A 360 -25.05 -28.12 -18.71
C THR A 360 -24.18 -27.97 -19.96
N VAL A 361 -22.87 -27.97 -19.76
CA VAL A 361 -21.86 -27.93 -20.82
C VAL A 361 -21.15 -29.30 -20.80
N PRO A 362 -21.36 -30.16 -21.78
CA PRO A 362 -20.65 -31.45 -21.87
C PRO A 362 -19.13 -31.23 -21.98
N GLU A 363 -18.37 -32.28 -21.63
CA GLU A 363 -16.93 -32.27 -21.84
C GLU A 363 -16.60 -32.09 -23.33
N GLY A 364 -15.57 -31.29 -23.63
CA GLY A 364 -15.13 -31.04 -25.01
C GLY A 364 -16.10 -30.21 -25.86
N SER A 365 -17.27 -29.82 -25.35
CA SER A 365 -18.22 -28.99 -26.09
C SER A 365 -17.94 -27.48 -25.95
N THR A 366 -18.49 -26.72 -26.90
CA THR A 366 -18.39 -25.26 -26.90
C THR A 366 -19.73 -24.62 -26.56
N LEU A 367 -19.74 -23.79 -25.48
CA LEU A 367 -20.87 -22.95 -25.12
C LEU A 367 -20.59 -21.51 -25.53
N GLY A 368 -21.46 -20.94 -26.37
CA GLY A 368 -21.50 -19.52 -26.68
C GLY A 368 -22.40 -18.75 -25.68
N ILE A 369 -22.01 -17.54 -25.30
CA ILE A 369 -22.83 -16.66 -24.47
C ILE A 369 -22.90 -15.30 -25.17
N VAL A 370 -24.09 -14.83 -25.48
CA VAL A 370 -24.34 -13.52 -26.12
C VAL A 370 -25.39 -12.74 -25.33
N GLY A 371 -25.44 -11.45 -25.51
CA GLY A 371 -26.45 -10.57 -24.89
C GLY A 371 -25.96 -9.12 -24.82
N PRO A 372 -26.82 -8.18 -24.46
CA PRO A 372 -26.46 -6.77 -24.34
C PRO A 372 -25.39 -6.54 -23.27
N PRO A 373 -24.73 -5.37 -23.27
CA PRO A 373 -23.83 -4.97 -22.17
C PRO A 373 -24.58 -5.01 -20.83
N GLY A 374 -23.90 -5.55 -19.79
CA GLY A 374 -24.49 -5.66 -18.45
C GLY A 374 -25.41 -6.88 -18.25
N SER A 375 -25.60 -7.76 -19.25
CA SER A 375 -26.49 -8.94 -19.12
C SER A 375 -25.94 -10.07 -18.23
N GLY A 376 -24.72 -9.98 -17.69
CA GLY A 376 -24.15 -10.97 -16.76
C GLY A 376 -23.18 -11.98 -17.39
N LYS A 377 -22.78 -11.84 -18.67
CA LYS A 377 -21.87 -12.76 -19.38
C LYS A 377 -20.54 -12.97 -18.64
N SER A 378 -19.82 -11.89 -18.40
CA SER A 378 -18.54 -11.93 -17.66
C SER A 378 -18.72 -12.45 -16.23
N THR A 379 -19.83 -12.11 -15.58
CA THR A 379 -20.16 -12.58 -14.23
C THR A 379 -20.23 -14.11 -14.19
N LEU A 380 -20.87 -14.73 -15.20
CA LEU A 380 -20.96 -16.17 -15.26
C LEU A 380 -19.58 -16.83 -15.40
N LEU A 381 -18.69 -16.26 -16.22
CA LEU A 381 -17.31 -16.75 -16.35
C LEU A 381 -16.52 -16.63 -15.04
N TRP A 382 -16.66 -15.51 -14.31
CA TRP A 382 -15.97 -15.33 -13.02
C TRP A 382 -16.49 -16.26 -11.93
N LEU A 383 -17.78 -16.64 -11.95
CA LEU A 383 -18.35 -17.64 -11.03
C LEU A 383 -17.79 -19.04 -11.33
N ILE A 384 -17.68 -19.43 -12.62
CA ILE A 384 -17.08 -20.73 -13.02
C ILE A 384 -15.60 -20.79 -12.60
N ALA A 385 -14.86 -19.68 -12.73
CA ALA A 385 -13.47 -19.57 -12.27
C ALA A 385 -13.34 -19.48 -10.73
N ARG A 386 -14.48 -19.46 -10.02
CA ARG A 386 -14.54 -19.26 -8.55
C ARG A 386 -13.74 -18.04 -8.09
N CYS A 387 -13.91 -16.92 -8.80
CA CYS A 387 -13.50 -15.60 -8.29
C CYS A 387 -14.55 -15.02 -7.33
N TYR A 388 -15.79 -15.49 -7.45
CA TYR A 388 -16.93 -15.26 -6.58
C TYR A 388 -17.66 -16.59 -6.37
N ASP A 389 -18.32 -16.77 -5.23
CA ASP A 389 -19.26 -17.86 -5.01
C ASP A 389 -20.69 -17.37 -5.28
N PRO A 390 -21.60 -18.19 -5.85
CA PRO A 390 -22.97 -17.79 -6.08
C PRO A 390 -23.75 -17.61 -4.75
N ASP A 391 -24.72 -16.68 -4.73
CA ASP A 391 -25.60 -16.46 -3.57
C ASP A 391 -26.53 -17.66 -3.37
N THR A 392 -27.06 -18.22 -4.49
CA THR A 392 -27.89 -19.42 -4.50
C THR A 392 -27.47 -20.33 -5.64
N GLY A 393 -27.81 -21.62 -5.53
CA GLY A 393 -27.45 -22.64 -6.51
C GLY A 393 -26.02 -23.14 -6.34
N ARG A 394 -25.53 -23.86 -7.34
CA ARG A 394 -24.19 -24.45 -7.35
C ARG A 394 -23.64 -24.63 -8.75
N ILE A 395 -22.32 -24.66 -8.85
CA ILE A 395 -21.58 -24.95 -10.05
C ILE A 395 -20.77 -26.22 -9.83
N LEU A 396 -20.90 -27.17 -10.73
CA LEU A 396 -20.26 -28.47 -10.65
C LEU A 396 -19.23 -28.60 -11.79
N LEU A 397 -18.05 -29.07 -11.45
CA LEU A 397 -17.04 -29.53 -12.42
C LEU A 397 -16.94 -31.07 -12.29
N ASP A 398 -17.24 -31.78 -13.35
CA ASP A 398 -17.30 -33.25 -13.37
C ASP A 398 -18.18 -33.86 -12.26
N GLY A 399 -19.27 -33.19 -11.93
CA GLY A 399 -20.21 -33.62 -10.89
C GLY A 399 -19.81 -33.24 -9.47
N ILE A 400 -18.67 -32.59 -9.26
CA ILE A 400 -18.19 -32.12 -7.94
C ILE A 400 -18.46 -30.62 -7.84
N ASP A 401 -19.10 -30.18 -6.74
CA ASP A 401 -19.27 -28.74 -6.46
C ASP A 401 -17.88 -28.07 -6.38
N ILE A 402 -17.69 -26.99 -7.13
CA ILE A 402 -16.40 -26.26 -7.19
C ILE A 402 -15.97 -25.73 -5.81
N ARG A 403 -16.90 -25.54 -4.87
CA ARG A 403 -16.61 -25.13 -3.48
C ARG A 403 -15.95 -26.25 -2.68
N GLY A 404 -16.18 -27.51 -3.05
CA GLY A 404 -15.58 -28.70 -2.45
C GLY A 404 -14.25 -29.11 -3.08
N ILE A 405 -13.76 -28.39 -4.10
CA ILE A 405 -12.47 -28.63 -4.74
C ILE A 405 -11.43 -27.66 -4.18
N ARG A 406 -10.19 -28.11 -3.96
CA ARG A 406 -9.09 -27.19 -3.60
C ARG A 406 -8.95 -26.10 -4.66
N LEU A 407 -8.92 -24.86 -4.23
CA LEU A 407 -8.92 -23.68 -5.11
C LEU A 407 -7.72 -23.68 -6.09
N SER A 408 -6.55 -24.10 -5.60
CA SER A 408 -5.35 -24.23 -6.44
C SER A 408 -5.52 -25.30 -7.54
N ASP A 409 -6.24 -26.39 -7.26
CA ASP A 409 -6.47 -27.45 -8.20
C ASP A 409 -7.56 -27.07 -9.21
N LEU A 410 -8.68 -26.49 -8.74
CA LEU A 410 -9.72 -25.94 -9.61
C LEU A 410 -9.12 -24.94 -10.61
N ARG A 411 -8.35 -23.96 -10.12
CA ARG A 411 -7.73 -22.95 -10.97
C ARG A 411 -6.67 -23.51 -11.92
N ARG A 412 -6.14 -24.69 -11.69
CA ARG A 412 -5.32 -25.40 -12.66
C ARG A 412 -6.12 -25.99 -13.82
N GLN A 413 -7.35 -26.39 -13.57
CA GLN A 413 -8.24 -26.98 -14.57
C GLN A 413 -8.98 -25.95 -15.42
N VAL A 414 -8.98 -24.67 -15.01
CA VAL A 414 -9.71 -23.60 -15.68
C VAL A 414 -8.74 -22.49 -16.11
N ALA A 415 -8.67 -22.21 -17.40
CA ALA A 415 -7.93 -21.06 -17.94
C ALA A 415 -8.92 -19.95 -18.32
N VAL A 416 -8.56 -18.69 -18.04
CA VAL A 416 -9.43 -17.54 -18.28
C VAL A 416 -8.71 -16.49 -19.11
N VAL A 417 -9.40 -15.98 -20.15
CA VAL A 417 -9.04 -14.77 -20.89
C VAL A 417 -10.06 -13.70 -20.52
N PRO A 418 -9.71 -12.69 -19.74
CA PRO A 418 -10.64 -11.63 -19.37
C PRO A 418 -10.87 -10.65 -20.53
N GLN A 419 -11.98 -9.91 -20.50
CA GLN A 419 -12.34 -8.88 -21.47
C GLN A 419 -11.28 -7.77 -21.56
N GLU A 420 -10.77 -7.32 -20.41
CA GLU A 420 -9.63 -6.40 -20.32
C GLU A 420 -8.38 -7.14 -19.86
N PRO A 421 -7.47 -7.49 -20.77
CA PRO A 421 -6.28 -8.24 -20.43
C PRO A 421 -5.29 -7.38 -19.64
N PHE A 422 -4.84 -7.91 -18.50
CA PHE A 422 -3.81 -7.30 -17.68
C PHE A 422 -2.43 -7.91 -17.96
N LEU A 423 -1.43 -7.04 -18.19
CA LEU A 423 -0.05 -7.42 -18.34
C LEU A 423 0.81 -6.80 -17.24
N PHE A 424 1.68 -7.63 -16.67
CA PHE A 424 2.66 -7.20 -15.68
C PHE A 424 3.84 -6.49 -16.35
N SER A 425 4.46 -5.58 -15.63
CA SER A 425 5.74 -5.01 -16.06
C SER A 425 6.80 -6.11 -16.08
N GLY A 426 7.36 -6.38 -17.27
CA GLY A 426 8.29 -7.47 -17.54
C GLY A 426 8.37 -7.74 -19.02
N THR A 427 8.95 -8.87 -19.41
CA THR A 427 9.06 -9.27 -20.82
C THR A 427 7.75 -9.90 -21.35
N LEU A 428 7.59 -9.98 -22.66
CA LEU A 428 6.51 -10.75 -23.28
C LEU A 428 6.54 -12.22 -22.85
N ARG A 429 7.73 -12.81 -22.78
CA ARG A 429 7.99 -14.15 -22.25
C ARG A 429 7.38 -14.35 -20.88
N GLU A 430 7.75 -13.48 -19.92
CA GLU A 430 7.26 -13.53 -18.54
C GLU A 430 5.74 -13.38 -18.47
N ASN A 431 5.17 -12.52 -19.30
CA ASN A 431 3.73 -12.32 -19.38
C ASN A 431 2.97 -13.52 -19.96
N ILE A 432 3.51 -14.21 -20.94
CA ILE A 432 2.89 -15.40 -21.52
C ILE A 432 3.02 -16.59 -20.56
N LEU A 433 4.21 -16.80 -19.99
CA LEU A 433 4.46 -17.89 -19.03
C LEU A 433 3.68 -17.72 -17.73
N ALA A 434 3.46 -16.48 -17.27
CA ALA A 434 2.79 -16.17 -16.01
C ALA A 434 3.32 -16.99 -14.82
N GLY A 435 4.65 -17.05 -14.68
CA GLY A 435 5.35 -17.78 -13.61
C GLY A 435 5.50 -19.29 -13.82
N ARG A 436 5.15 -19.82 -14.98
CA ARG A 436 5.35 -21.25 -15.33
C ARG A 436 6.72 -21.45 -15.94
N ALA A 437 7.23 -22.66 -15.81
CA ALA A 437 8.41 -23.13 -16.53
C ALA A 437 7.94 -24.01 -17.69
N ASP A 438 7.94 -23.46 -18.91
CA ASP A 438 7.61 -24.17 -20.13
C ASP A 438 8.78 -24.05 -21.12
N SER A 439 8.83 -24.98 -22.12
CA SER A 439 9.84 -24.95 -23.16
C SER A 439 9.64 -23.77 -24.12
N GLU A 440 10.70 -23.30 -24.75
CA GLU A 440 10.66 -22.29 -25.81
C GLU A 440 9.71 -22.67 -26.94
N GLU A 441 9.68 -23.97 -27.29
CA GLU A 441 8.82 -24.51 -28.33
C GLU A 441 7.33 -24.44 -27.97
N ALA A 442 6.98 -24.78 -26.71
CA ALA A 442 5.61 -24.65 -26.18
C ALA A 442 5.15 -23.19 -26.20
N LEU A 443 6.04 -22.27 -25.81
CA LEU A 443 5.76 -20.85 -25.79
C LEU A 443 5.51 -20.30 -27.21
N ARG A 444 6.34 -20.65 -28.18
CA ARG A 444 6.15 -20.28 -29.58
C ARG A 444 4.86 -20.89 -30.16
N THR A 445 4.55 -22.14 -29.83
CA THR A 445 3.29 -22.79 -30.21
C THR A 445 2.09 -22.02 -29.65
N GLY A 446 2.06 -21.70 -28.37
CA GLY A 446 1.00 -20.90 -27.76
C GLY A 446 0.86 -19.50 -28.38
N ALA A 447 1.99 -18.85 -28.70
CA ALA A 447 2.00 -17.56 -29.38
C ALA A 447 1.46 -17.68 -30.83
N ALA A 448 1.82 -18.74 -31.57
CA ALA A 448 1.30 -18.99 -32.90
C ALA A 448 -0.22 -19.24 -32.88
N GLN A 449 -0.69 -20.04 -31.92
CA GLN A 449 -2.12 -20.31 -31.73
C GLN A 449 -2.92 -19.03 -31.39
N ALA A 450 -2.33 -18.08 -30.71
CA ALA A 450 -2.93 -16.76 -30.41
C ALA A 450 -2.75 -15.73 -31.54
N ALA A 451 -2.24 -16.12 -32.71
CA ALA A 451 -1.86 -15.24 -33.82
C ALA A 451 -0.92 -14.09 -33.38
N LEU A 452 -0.02 -14.36 -32.43
CA LEU A 452 0.89 -13.38 -31.83
C LEU A 452 2.31 -13.46 -32.40
N LEU A 453 2.67 -14.58 -33.08
CA LEU A 453 4.04 -14.86 -33.48
C LEU A 453 4.60 -13.79 -34.42
N ASP A 454 3.85 -13.38 -35.44
CA ASP A 454 4.23 -12.34 -36.40
C ASP A 454 4.54 -10.99 -35.67
N THR A 455 3.78 -10.73 -34.60
CA THR A 455 3.99 -9.52 -33.76
C THR A 455 5.25 -9.63 -32.92
N ILE A 456 5.54 -10.80 -32.36
CA ILE A 456 6.76 -11.05 -31.58
C ILE A 456 7.99 -10.92 -32.48
N GLU A 457 7.95 -11.46 -33.71
CA GLU A 457 9.05 -11.40 -34.67
C GLU A 457 9.30 -9.98 -35.21
N ALA A 458 8.27 -9.14 -35.21
CA ALA A 458 8.41 -7.73 -35.58
C ALA A 458 9.08 -6.86 -34.48
N PHE A 459 9.18 -7.35 -33.26
CA PHE A 459 9.88 -6.64 -32.19
C PHE A 459 11.39 -6.92 -32.23
N PRO A 460 12.26 -5.90 -32.06
CA PRO A 460 13.71 -6.09 -32.08
C PRO A 460 14.24 -7.13 -31.09
N GLU A 461 13.62 -7.23 -29.93
CA GLU A 461 13.99 -8.15 -28.83
C GLU A 461 13.10 -9.40 -28.78
N GLY A 462 12.16 -9.56 -29.73
CA GLY A 462 11.27 -10.71 -29.82
C GLY A 462 10.49 -10.94 -28.51
N LEU A 463 10.58 -12.17 -27.97
CA LEU A 463 9.94 -12.55 -26.70
C LEU A 463 10.48 -11.81 -25.48
N ASP A 464 11.71 -11.28 -25.55
CA ASP A 464 12.35 -10.57 -24.44
C ASP A 464 12.04 -9.06 -24.46
N THR A 465 11.18 -8.63 -25.40
CA THR A 465 10.67 -7.25 -25.46
C THR A 465 9.98 -6.88 -24.15
N LEU A 466 10.41 -5.76 -23.54
CA LEU A 466 9.85 -5.23 -22.30
C LEU A 466 8.47 -4.64 -22.54
N VAL A 467 7.51 -5.14 -21.78
CA VAL A 467 6.15 -4.60 -21.71
C VAL A 467 6.07 -3.63 -20.55
N GLY A 468 5.79 -2.36 -20.84
CA GLY A 468 5.64 -1.33 -19.81
C GLY A 468 4.48 -1.60 -18.86
N GLU A 469 4.34 -0.74 -17.84
CA GLU A 469 3.26 -0.85 -16.85
C GLU A 469 1.89 -0.96 -17.54
N LYS A 470 1.11 -1.98 -17.19
CA LYS A 470 -0.18 -2.34 -17.82
C LYS A 470 -0.11 -2.53 -19.34
N GLY A 471 1.07 -2.86 -19.89
CA GLY A 471 1.24 -3.09 -21.32
C GLY A 471 1.15 -1.82 -22.17
N ILE A 472 1.54 -0.68 -21.65
CA ILE A 472 1.38 0.64 -22.33
C ILE A 472 2.04 0.67 -23.72
N THR A 473 3.05 -0.16 -23.95
CA THR A 473 3.77 -0.29 -25.24
C THR A 473 3.04 -1.11 -26.29
N LEU A 474 1.98 -1.83 -25.89
CA LEU A 474 1.22 -2.73 -26.77
C LEU A 474 -0.14 -2.15 -27.12
N SER A 475 -0.62 -2.42 -28.35
CA SER A 475 -2.01 -2.13 -28.72
C SER A 475 -2.99 -3.04 -27.96
N GLY A 476 -4.27 -2.66 -27.89
CA GLY A 476 -5.30 -3.47 -27.25
C GLY A 476 -5.37 -4.89 -27.79
N GLY A 477 -5.34 -5.05 -29.11
CA GLY A 477 -5.35 -6.37 -29.75
C GLY A 477 -4.08 -7.19 -29.47
N GLN A 478 -2.92 -6.56 -29.33
CA GLN A 478 -1.69 -7.24 -28.93
C GLN A 478 -1.79 -7.74 -27.49
N LYS A 479 -2.31 -6.93 -26.55
CA LYS A 479 -2.56 -7.35 -25.15
C LYS A 479 -3.51 -8.54 -25.09
N GLN A 480 -4.58 -8.49 -25.87
CA GLN A 480 -5.58 -9.56 -25.92
C GLN A 480 -4.96 -10.88 -26.42
N ARG A 481 -4.11 -10.81 -27.46
CA ARG A 481 -3.40 -11.99 -27.98
C ARG A 481 -2.38 -12.53 -26.98
N VAL A 482 -1.69 -11.68 -26.19
CA VAL A 482 -0.80 -12.14 -25.11
C VAL A 482 -1.60 -12.90 -24.03
N ALA A 483 -2.76 -12.39 -23.62
CA ALA A 483 -3.63 -13.07 -22.65
C ALA A 483 -4.18 -14.39 -23.20
N LEU A 484 -4.51 -14.44 -24.48
CA LEU A 484 -4.94 -15.65 -25.16
C LEU A 484 -3.80 -16.69 -25.25
N ALA A 485 -2.58 -16.28 -25.61
CA ALA A 485 -1.40 -17.15 -25.62
C ALA A 485 -1.14 -17.75 -24.23
N ARG A 486 -1.24 -16.93 -23.16
CA ARG A 486 -1.15 -17.37 -21.76
C ARG A 486 -2.16 -18.46 -21.42
N ALA A 487 -3.40 -18.30 -21.87
CA ALA A 487 -4.48 -19.25 -21.59
C ALA A 487 -4.34 -20.54 -22.40
N LEU A 488 -3.97 -20.45 -23.68
CA LEU A 488 -3.76 -21.61 -24.55
C LEU A 488 -2.55 -22.46 -24.11
N LEU A 489 -1.46 -21.81 -23.74
CA LEU A 489 -0.25 -22.46 -23.21
C LEU A 489 -0.54 -23.29 -21.95
N ARG A 490 -1.50 -22.84 -21.12
CA ARG A 490 -1.86 -23.53 -19.87
C ARG A 490 -2.40 -24.94 -20.09
N ASN A 491 -2.93 -25.25 -21.25
CA ASN A 491 -3.51 -26.54 -21.62
C ASN A 491 -4.56 -27.06 -20.62
N ALA A 492 -5.37 -26.16 -20.06
CA ALA A 492 -6.45 -26.50 -19.14
C ALA A 492 -7.61 -27.18 -19.88
N PRO A 493 -8.31 -28.17 -19.27
CA PRO A 493 -9.47 -28.80 -19.87
C PRO A 493 -10.68 -27.87 -20.06
N VAL A 494 -10.76 -26.77 -19.28
CA VAL A 494 -11.79 -25.75 -19.43
C VAL A 494 -11.14 -24.39 -19.78
N LEU A 495 -11.63 -23.78 -20.85
CA LEU A 495 -11.18 -22.47 -21.33
C LEU A 495 -12.35 -21.48 -21.35
N LEU A 496 -12.24 -20.44 -20.53
CA LEU A 496 -13.21 -19.36 -20.41
C LEU A 496 -12.68 -18.13 -21.16
N LEU A 497 -13.45 -17.65 -22.12
CA LEU A 497 -13.04 -16.55 -23.01
C LEU A 497 -14.08 -15.43 -22.93
N ASP A 498 -13.67 -14.28 -22.43
CA ASP A 498 -14.51 -13.08 -22.36
C ASP A 498 -14.10 -12.12 -23.47
N ASP A 499 -14.90 -12.11 -24.52
CA ASP A 499 -14.80 -11.31 -25.75
C ASP A 499 -13.41 -11.38 -26.43
N PRO A 500 -12.93 -12.60 -26.80
CA PRO A 500 -11.53 -12.87 -27.17
C PRO A 500 -11.09 -12.18 -28.46
N ILE A 501 -12.00 -11.62 -29.26
CA ILE A 501 -11.70 -11.00 -30.57
C ILE A 501 -12.17 -9.53 -30.66
N SER A 502 -12.54 -8.89 -29.55
CA SER A 502 -13.12 -7.54 -29.57
C SER A 502 -12.16 -6.45 -30.04
N GLN A 503 -10.88 -6.60 -29.76
CA GLN A 503 -9.85 -5.59 -30.01
C GLN A 503 -8.89 -5.94 -31.15
N VAL A 504 -9.17 -7.01 -31.91
CA VAL A 504 -8.37 -7.43 -33.05
C VAL A 504 -9.08 -7.13 -34.36
N ASP A 505 -8.31 -6.98 -35.43
CA ASP A 505 -8.81 -6.86 -36.80
C ASP A 505 -9.50 -8.15 -37.25
N THR A 506 -10.27 -8.08 -38.33
CA THR A 506 -11.11 -9.17 -38.82
C THR A 506 -10.27 -10.39 -39.24
N GLU A 507 -9.11 -10.19 -39.89
CA GLU A 507 -8.26 -11.28 -40.36
C GLU A 507 -7.65 -12.03 -39.16
N THR A 508 -7.07 -11.31 -38.22
CA THR A 508 -6.54 -11.86 -36.97
C THR A 508 -7.65 -12.55 -36.17
N GLY A 509 -8.83 -11.94 -36.10
CA GLY A 509 -10.00 -12.51 -35.44
C GLY A 509 -10.39 -13.89 -36.04
N THR A 510 -10.40 -14.01 -37.38
CA THR A 510 -10.68 -15.27 -38.07
C THR A 510 -9.65 -16.34 -37.72
N ARG A 511 -8.35 -16.00 -37.74
CA ARG A 511 -7.27 -16.92 -37.33
C ARG A 511 -7.44 -17.42 -35.88
N ILE A 512 -7.83 -16.55 -34.98
CA ILE A 512 -8.12 -16.90 -33.57
C ILE A 512 -9.32 -17.85 -33.49
N VAL A 513 -10.43 -17.53 -34.16
CA VAL A 513 -11.64 -18.39 -34.18
C VAL A 513 -11.33 -19.76 -34.72
N ASP A 514 -10.54 -19.88 -35.78
CA ASP A 514 -10.11 -21.18 -36.34
C ASP A 514 -9.26 -21.98 -35.33
N THR A 515 -8.41 -21.29 -34.57
CA THR A 515 -7.63 -21.93 -33.48
C THR A 515 -8.56 -22.45 -32.37
N LEU A 516 -9.54 -21.65 -31.96
CA LEU A 516 -10.51 -22.05 -30.94
C LEU A 516 -11.37 -23.21 -31.42
N ARG A 517 -11.79 -23.22 -32.71
CA ARG A 517 -12.51 -24.32 -33.32
C ARG A 517 -11.69 -25.62 -33.32
N LYS A 518 -10.39 -25.57 -33.60
CA LYS A 518 -9.50 -26.72 -33.49
C LYS A 518 -9.30 -27.22 -32.08
N ALA A 519 -9.37 -26.34 -31.09
CA ALA A 519 -9.30 -26.70 -29.67
C ALA A 519 -10.61 -27.32 -29.14
N ALA A 520 -11.75 -27.05 -29.80
CA ALA A 520 -13.03 -27.67 -29.52
C ALA A 520 -12.95 -29.18 -29.74
N GLY A 521 -13.67 -29.96 -28.91
CA GLY A 521 -13.58 -31.45 -28.91
C GLY A 521 -12.47 -31.99 -28.02
N HIS A 522 -11.41 -31.24 -27.78
CA HIS A 522 -10.33 -31.60 -26.86
C HIS A 522 -10.42 -30.85 -25.50
N ARG A 523 -11.11 -29.72 -25.46
CA ARG A 523 -11.33 -28.88 -24.29
C ARG A 523 -12.75 -28.35 -24.29
N THR A 524 -13.30 -28.14 -23.12
CA THR A 524 -14.57 -27.44 -22.94
C THR A 524 -14.34 -25.93 -23.09
N LEU A 525 -15.00 -25.31 -24.07
CA LEU A 525 -14.90 -23.88 -24.34
C LEU A 525 -16.15 -23.16 -23.86
N ILE A 526 -16.01 -22.06 -23.14
CA ILE A 526 -17.11 -21.15 -22.83
C ILE A 526 -16.70 -19.77 -23.33
N ILE A 527 -17.41 -19.27 -24.35
CA ILE A 527 -17.06 -18.05 -25.04
C ILE A 527 -18.19 -17.03 -24.84
N ALA A 528 -17.94 -15.99 -24.09
CA ALA A 528 -18.80 -14.81 -24.06
C ALA A 528 -18.33 -13.83 -25.12
N SER A 529 -19.20 -13.39 -26.02
CA SER A 529 -18.84 -12.41 -27.05
C SER A 529 -20.03 -11.58 -27.55
N HIS A 530 -19.74 -10.36 -27.95
CA HIS A 530 -20.66 -9.52 -28.70
C HIS A 530 -20.57 -9.79 -30.21
N ARG A 531 -19.46 -10.32 -30.71
CA ARG A 531 -19.26 -10.70 -32.11
C ARG A 531 -19.73 -12.13 -32.33
N LEU A 532 -20.81 -12.29 -33.10
CA LEU A 532 -21.38 -13.60 -33.36
C LEU A 532 -20.46 -14.52 -34.20
N SER A 533 -19.51 -13.96 -34.96
CA SER A 533 -18.49 -14.70 -35.69
C SER A 533 -17.66 -15.64 -34.77
N ALA A 534 -17.45 -15.22 -33.49
CA ALA A 534 -16.76 -16.06 -32.49
C ALA A 534 -17.64 -17.20 -31.96
N LEU A 535 -18.96 -17.16 -32.16
CA LEU A 535 -19.92 -18.08 -31.55
C LEU A 535 -20.59 -19.03 -32.57
N ARG A 536 -20.45 -18.78 -33.87
CA ARG A 536 -21.14 -19.59 -34.93
C ARG A 536 -20.82 -21.09 -34.87
N PHE A 537 -19.65 -21.47 -34.37
CA PHE A 537 -19.24 -22.87 -34.26
C PHE A 537 -19.60 -23.50 -32.90
N ALA A 538 -20.23 -22.77 -32.00
CA ALA A 538 -20.61 -23.28 -30.69
C ALA A 538 -21.75 -24.32 -30.82
N ASP A 539 -21.62 -25.40 -30.05
CA ASP A 539 -22.63 -26.48 -29.99
C ASP A 539 -23.95 -25.98 -29.41
N ASN A 540 -23.87 -25.06 -28.45
CA ASN A 540 -25.02 -24.40 -27.87
C ASN A 540 -24.67 -22.92 -27.58
N ILE A 541 -25.64 -22.04 -27.75
CA ILE A 541 -25.53 -20.61 -27.53
C ILE A 541 -26.64 -20.17 -26.57
N LEU A 542 -26.28 -19.44 -25.53
CA LEU A 542 -27.23 -18.83 -24.61
C LEU A 542 -27.30 -17.33 -24.87
N VAL A 543 -28.51 -16.82 -24.95
CA VAL A 543 -28.78 -15.38 -24.94
C VAL A 543 -29.12 -14.96 -23.52
N LEU A 544 -28.32 -14.07 -22.95
CA LEU A 544 -28.54 -13.49 -21.62
C LEU A 544 -29.13 -12.09 -21.74
N GLU A 545 -30.27 -11.84 -21.10
CA GLU A 545 -30.84 -10.52 -20.89
C GLU A 545 -31.20 -10.36 -19.40
N ASP A 546 -30.83 -9.23 -18.79
CA ASP A 546 -31.10 -8.91 -17.39
C ASP A 546 -30.75 -10.06 -16.40
N GLY A 547 -29.64 -10.74 -16.67
CA GLY A 547 -29.16 -11.84 -15.83
C GLY A 547 -29.90 -13.15 -15.97
N ARG A 548 -30.75 -13.33 -17.02
CA ARG A 548 -31.52 -14.54 -17.28
C ARG A 548 -31.26 -15.10 -18.67
N ILE A 549 -31.40 -16.40 -18.84
CA ILE A 549 -31.38 -17.03 -20.15
C ILE A 549 -32.74 -16.80 -20.81
N VAL A 550 -32.76 -16.10 -21.95
CA VAL A 550 -33.99 -15.82 -22.71
C VAL A 550 -34.11 -16.66 -23.98
N GLU A 551 -32.97 -17.05 -24.59
CA GLU A 551 -32.93 -17.93 -25.76
C GLU A 551 -31.78 -18.94 -25.56
N ALA A 552 -31.97 -20.17 -26.05
CA ALA A 552 -30.93 -21.21 -26.08
C ALA A 552 -31.09 -22.09 -27.33
N GLY A 553 -29.98 -22.44 -27.96
CA GLY A 553 -29.96 -23.27 -29.15
C GLY A 553 -28.66 -23.13 -29.93
N ASN A 554 -28.54 -23.78 -31.06
CA ASN A 554 -27.40 -23.58 -31.95
C ASN A 554 -27.58 -22.34 -32.85
N HIS A 555 -26.52 -22.01 -33.61
CA HIS A 555 -26.54 -20.83 -34.50
C HIS A 555 -27.76 -20.79 -35.44
N ASP A 556 -28.04 -21.94 -36.12
CA ASP A 556 -29.10 -21.98 -37.12
C ASP A 556 -30.50 -21.84 -36.50
N GLN A 557 -30.74 -22.50 -35.36
CA GLN A 557 -31.97 -22.42 -34.61
C GLN A 557 -32.24 -20.99 -34.14
N LEU A 558 -31.25 -20.33 -33.54
CA LEU A 558 -31.38 -18.98 -33.02
C LEU A 558 -31.47 -17.94 -34.15
N ALA A 559 -30.76 -18.12 -35.24
CA ALA A 559 -30.88 -17.22 -36.40
C ALA A 559 -32.28 -17.25 -37.05
N ALA A 560 -32.99 -18.40 -36.95
CA ALA A 560 -34.35 -18.57 -37.46
C ALA A 560 -35.44 -18.12 -36.47
N SER A 561 -35.13 -17.98 -35.17
CA SER A 561 -36.14 -17.69 -34.10
C SER A 561 -36.76 -16.29 -34.11
N GLY A 562 -36.09 -15.32 -34.73
CA GLY A 562 -36.55 -13.91 -34.75
C GLY A 562 -36.28 -13.13 -33.45
N GLY A 563 -35.63 -13.74 -32.46
CA GLY A 563 -35.29 -13.15 -31.17
C GLY A 563 -34.11 -12.17 -31.19
N PHE A 564 -33.50 -11.94 -30.05
CA PHE A 564 -32.32 -11.08 -29.91
C PHE A 564 -31.16 -11.54 -30.81
N TYR A 565 -30.89 -12.86 -30.78
CA TYR A 565 -29.81 -13.44 -31.57
C TYR A 565 -30.00 -13.21 -33.09
N ALA A 566 -31.21 -13.46 -33.60
CA ALA A 566 -31.52 -13.27 -35.03
C ALA A 566 -31.38 -11.81 -35.45
N ARG A 567 -31.87 -10.86 -34.62
CA ARG A 567 -31.72 -9.42 -34.89
C ARG A 567 -30.27 -8.99 -34.95
N THR A 568 -29.48 -9.40 -33.96
CA THR A 568 -28.04 -9.13 -33.89
C THR A 568 -27.29 -9.73 -35.07
N SER A 569 -27.64 -10.97 -35.48
CA SER A 569 -27.03 -11.65 -36.62
C SER A 569 -27.28 -10.90 -37.95
N ARG A 570 -28.49 -10.37 -38.15
CA ARG A 570 -28.79 -9.52 -39.33
C ARG A 570 -27.98 -8.25 -39.36
N LEU A 571 -27.89 -7.56 -38.23
CA LEU A 571 -27.14 -6.31 -38.14
C LEU A 571 -25.64 -6.54 -38.43
N GLN A 572 -25.03 -7.55 -37.84
CA GLN A 572 -23.61 -7.84 -38.06
C GLN A 572 -23.29 -8.32 -39.48
N ARG A 573 -24.20 -9.05 -40.12
CA ARG A 573 -24.05 -9.37 -41.55
C ARG A 573 -24.05 -8.13 -42.43
N LEU A 574 -24.94 -7.15 -42.17
CA LEU A 574 -24.96 -5.90 -42.90
C LEU A 574 -23.68 -5.10 -42.72
N GLU A 575 -23.09 -5.12 -41.50
CA GLU A 575 -21.79 -4.48 -41.22
C GLU A 575 -20.59 -5.20 -41.89
N GLU A 576 -20.69 -6.51 -42.14
CA GLU A 576 -19.66 -7.29 -42.83
C GLU A 576 -19.72 -7.09 -44.36
N GLU A 577 -20.90 -6.68 -44.94
CA GLU A 577 -21.11 -6.48 -46.39
C GLU A 577 -20.75 -5.05 -46.85
N TYR A 578 -20.63 -4.08 -45.96
CA TYR A 578 -20.19 -2.71 -46.23
C TYR A 578 -18.76 -2.42 -45.73
#